data_6840850c69bdf458fadd742805bbe727
#
_entry.id   6840850c69bdf458fadd742805bbe727
#
_cell.length_a   1.000
_cell.length_b   1.000
_cell.length_c   1.000
_cell.angle_alpha   90.00
_cell.angle_beta   90.00
_cell.angle_gamma   90.00
#
_symmetry.space_group_name_H-M   'P 1'
#
loop_
_entity.id
_entity.type
_entity.pdbx_description
1 polymer ?
#
loop_
_entity_poly.entity_id
_entity_poly.type
_entity_poly.pdbx_seq_one_letter_code
_entity_poly.pdbx_strand_id
1 'polypeptide(L)'
;MKKISFFIVFFLSLPQLHAQAVKQPKIVVGVVIDQMCYDYLYRFQHLYTTGGFNRLMTKGANCRNVQYNYVPTYTAPGHASIYTGTTPSNHGIISNDWYVRATKKTVTSVSNSSYSAVGGSALSVGAAPLNLRTYTITDQLKMASPKSKVISVSIKDRSAILPGGHLSDGTYWFDYNTGDFITSTFYKKELPIWVQRFNEKFDPSKDLRTWKLLLPESTYQLADQSNYEVVLPGKTSATFPYDFQDMIAKGANASSMFTISPQANEILTDLAITALEQENLGQDQFTDFLCVSYSTPDIAGHAFGPYSREMEDMYARLDRELQRLFSSLETRYGKDGFVLFLTADHAVVPVPQMLVEKKMPGGYFFMDSHLQVLRDDFIMKYNANLLEYEINQNIYLNLAKIDSLKLDVQEVAEFAANELRKWPEVKTVLTRQDLLSGATQTDYWG
;
A
#
# COMPACT_ATOMS: atom_id res chain seq x y z
N MET A 1 -6.06 9.71 -90.09
CA MET A 1 -5.48 8.78 -89.14
C MET A 1 -5.85 9.27 -87.74
N LYS A 2 -6.84 8.64 -87.12
CA LYS A 2 -7.31 8.99 -85.77
C LYS A 2 -6.50 8.16 -84.75
N LYS A 3 -5.78 8.85 -83.85
CA LYS A 3 -5.07 8.18 -82.73
C LYS A 3 -6.06 7.94 -81.58
N ILE A 4 -6.29 6.69 -81.22
CA ILE A 4 -7.07 6.27 -80.04
C ILE A 4 -6.06 6.13 -78.94
N SER A 5 -6.18 6.99 -77.89
CA SER A 5 -5.40 6.87 -76.68
C SER A 5 -6.17 5.96 -75.67
N PHE A 6 -5.55 4.83 -75.31
CA PHE A 6 -6.08 3.92 -74.32
C PHE A 6 -5.63 4.46 -72.97
N PHE A 7 -6.59 4.83 -72.09
CA PHE A 7 -6.35 5.11 -70.67
C PHE A 7 -6.50 3.82 -69.85
N ILE A 8 -5.39 3.30 -69.36
CA ILE A 8 -5.41 2.18 -68.42
C ILE A 8 -5.65 2.77 -67.00
N VAL A 9 -6.83 2.56 -66.46
CA VAL A 9 -7.16 2.87 -65.08
C VAL A 9 -6.65 1.72 -64.20
N PHE A 10 -5.59 1.97 -63.45
CA PHE A 10 -5.05 1.05 -62.46
C PHE A 10 -5.91 1.16 -61.19
N PHE A 11 -6.78 0.20 -60.95
CA PHE A 11 -7.48 0.07 -59.65
C PHE A 11 -6.46 -0.41 -58.61
N LEU A 12 -5.91 0.52 -57.81
CA LEU A 12 -5.17 0.18 -56.59
C LEU A 12 -6.19 -0.31 -55.55
N SER A 13 -6.32 -1.63 -55.43
CA SER A 13 -6.97 -2.25 -54.26
C SER A 13 -6.05 -2.05 -53.06
N LEU A 14 -6.26 -0.99 -52.30
CA LEU A 14 -5.68 -0.81 -50.98
C LEU A 14 -6.29 -1.92 -50.08
N PRO A 15 -5.46 -2.80 -49.47
CA PRO A 15 -5.98 -3.69 -48.45
C PRO A 15 -6.58 -2.82 -47.32
N GLN A 16 -7.87 -2.97 -47.09
CA GLN A 16 -8.49 -2.41 -45.90
C GLN A 16 -7.84 -3.11 -44.69
N LEU A 17 -6.87 -2.46 -44.08
CA LEU A 17 -6.42 -2.82 -42.76
C LEU A 17 -7.62 -2.62 -41.81
N HIS A 18 -8.37 -3.69 -41.60
CA HIS A 18 -9.34 -3.75 -40.51
C HIS A 18 -8.51 -3.73 -39.24
N ALA A 19 -8.34 -2.58 -38.62
CA ALA A 19 -7.90 -2.49 -37.26
C ALA A 19 -8.92 -3.30 -36.48
N GLN A 20 -8.50 -4.48 -35.98
CA GLN A 20 -9.32 -5.30 -35.12
C GLN A 20 -9.61 -4.43 -33.90
N ALA A 21 -10.85 -4.01 -33.72
CA ALA A 21 -11.25 -3.22 -32.58
C ALA A 21 -10.85 -4.00 -31.32
N VAL A 22 -9.91 -3.47 -30.54
CA VAL A 22 -9.51 -4.08 -29.28
C VAL A 22 -10.77 -4.16 -28.43
N LYS A 23 -11.20 -5.37 -28.12
CA LYS A 23 -12.37 -5.60 -27.28
C LYS A 23 -12.09 -4.98 -25.92
N GLN A 24 -12.88 -3.98 -25.55
CA GLN A 24 -12.75 -3.37 -24.23
C GLN A 24 -13.05 -4.41 -23.15
N PRO A 25 -12.24 -4.46 -22.07
CA PRO A 25 -12.52 -5.35 -20.95
C PRO A 25 -13.82 -4.91 -20.25
N LYS A 26 -14.55 -5.87 -19.71
CA LYS A 26 -15.71 -5.59 -18.87
C LYS A 26 -15.33 -4.92 -17.56
N ILE A 27 -14.16 -5.33 -17.04
CA ILE A 27 -13.62 -4.83 -15.78
C ILE A 27 -12.10 -4.82 -15.80
N VAL A 28 -11.52 -3.80 -15.15
CA VAL A 28 -10.10 -3.77 -14.77
C VAL A 28 -10.01 -4.08 -13.27
N VAL A 29 -9.09 -4.96 -12.88
CA VAL A 29 -8.85 -5.31 -11.48
C VAL A 29 -7.42 -4.96 -11.13
N GLY A 30 -7.24 -4.04 -10.19
CA GLY A 30 -5.94 -3.69 -9.61
C GLY A 30 -5.76 -4.41 -8.29
N VAL A 31 -4.74 -5.29 -8.20
CA VAL A 31 -4.36 -5.97 -6.98
C VAL A 31 -3.05 -5.40 -6.47
N VAL A 32 -3.05 -4.91 -5.22
CA VAL A 32 -1.83 -4.50 -4.52
C VAL A 32 -1.62 -5.43 -3.33
N ILE A 33 -0.41 -5.95 -3.16
CA ILE A 33 -0.01 -6.71 -1.99
C ILE A 33 1.00 -5.86 -1.21
N ASP A 34 0.56 -5.34 -0.09
CA ASP A 34 1.33 -4.44 0.77
C ASP A 34 2.61 -5.13 1.26
N GLN A 35 3.76 -4.47 1.11
CA GLN A 35 5.10 -4.93 1.51
C GLN A 35 5.64 -6.15 0.73
N MET A 36 5.06 -6.52 -0.41
CA MET A 36 5.49 -7.69 -1.14
C MET A 36 6.85 -7.49 -1.81
N CYS A 37 7.85 -8.24 -1.37
CA CYS A 37 9.14 -8.33 -2.06
C CYS A 37 9.02 -9.14 -3.36
N TYR A 38 9.67 -8.67 -4.42
CA TYR A 38 9.66 -9.38 -5.70
C TYR A 38 10.23 -10.80 -5.61
N ASP A 39 11.23 -11.01 -4.74
CA ASP A 39 11.86 -12.33 -4.54
C ASP A 39 10.91 -13.36 -3.90
N TYR A 40 9.81 -12.95 -3.24
CA TYR A 40 8.80 -13.88 -2.72
C TYR A 40 8.16 -14.73 -3.83
N LEU A 41 8.08 -14.21 -5.05
CA LEU A 41 7.60 -14.96 -6.21
C LEU A 41 8.45 -16.21 -6.49
N TYR A 42 9.72 -16.18 -6.17
CA TYR A 42 10.67 -17.29 -6.37
C TYR A 42 10.96 -18.04 -5.08
N ARG A 43 11.16 -17.32 -3.98
CA ARG A 43 11.49 -17.90 -2.67
C ARG A 43 10.39 -18.83 -2.19
N PHE A 44 9.12 -18.43 -2.34
CA PHE A 44 7.97 -19.20 -1.89
C PHE A 44 7.28 -19.99 -3.03
N GLN A 45 7.90 -20.06 -4.23
CA GLN A 45 7.30 -20.69 -5.40
C GLN A 45 6.89 -22.15 -5.18
N HIS A 46 7.64 -22.87 -4.34
CA HIS A 46 7.36 -24.27 -4.00
C HIS A 46 6.04 -24.46 -3.21
N LEU A 47 5.49 -23.40 -2.63
CA LEU A 47 4.22 -23.38 -1.88
C LEU A 47 3.02 -22.99 -2.75
N TYR A 48 3.27 -22.42 -3.94
CA TYR A 48 2.23 -21.86 -4.79
C TYR A 48 1.54 -22.89 -5.65
N THR A 49 0.22 -22.71 -5.81
CA THR A 49 -0.60 -23.45 -6.76
C THR A 49 -0.35 -22.98 -8.20
N THR A 50 -0.92 -23.67 -9.15
CA THR A 50 -0.90 -23.24 -10.56
C THR A 50 -1.89 -22.10 -10.85
N GLY A 51 -2.78 -21.77 -9.93
CA GLY A 51 -3.90 -20.85 -10.13
C GLY A 51 -3.68 -19.42 -9.60
N GLY A 52 -2.73 -19.24 -8.65
CA GLY A 52 -2.38 -17.97 -8.03
C GLY A 52 -1.17 -17.29 -8.68
N PHE A 53 -0.11 -17.06 -7.91
CA PHE A 53 1.10 -16.39 -8.39
C PHE A 53 1.74 -17.07 -9.62
N ASN A 54 1.83 -18.40 -9.61
CA ASN A 54 2.39 -19.14 -10.77
C ASN A 54 1.62 -18.87 -12.06
N ARG A 55 0.31 -18.68 -11.98
CA ARG A 55 -0.51 -18.31 -13.14
C ARG A 55 -0.07 -16.96 -13.71
N LEU A 56 0.09 -15.94 -12.86
CA LEU A 56 0.54 -14.60 -13.28
C LEU A 56 1.94 -14.63 -13.88
N MET A 57 2.85 -15.38 -13.26
CA MET A 57 4.23 -15.50 -13.72
C MET A 57 4.36 -16.22 -15.07
N THR A 58 3.47 -17.19 -15.36
CA THR A 58 3.57 -18.03 -16.57
C THR A 58 2.67 -17.59 -17.72
N LYS A 59 1.56 -16.92 -17.43
CA LYS A 59 0.56 -16.50 -18.43
C LYS A 59 0.43 -14.99 -18.58
N GLY A 60 0.96 -14.22 -17.61
CA GLY A 60 0.96 -12.76 -17.62
C GLY A 60 2.26 -12.16 -18.16
N ALA A 61 2.29 -10.84 -18.30
CA ALA A 61 3.50 -10.08 -18.51
C ALA A 61 4.19 -9.82 -17.15
N ASN A 62 5.38 -10.36 -16.94
CA ASN A 62 6.13 -10.20 -15.70
C ASN A 62 7.20 -9.10 -15.85
N CYS A 63 6.97 -7.95 -15.22
CA CYS A 63 7.91 -6.83 -15.17
C CYS A 63 8.93 -7.08 -14.04
N ARG A 64 10.14 -7.51 -14.39
CA ARG A 64 11.16 -7.99 -13.43
C ARG A 64 11.98 -6.90 -12.75
N ASN A 65 11.96 -5.68 -13.25
CA ASN A 65 12.78 -4.57 -12.77
C ASN A 65 11.92 -3.31 -12.58
N VAL A 66 10.87 -3.41 -11.76
CA VAL A 66 10.06 -2.26 -11.38
C VAL A 66 10.63 -1.67 -10.10
N GLN A 67 10.90 -0.37 -10.12
CA GLN A 67 11.45 0.36 -8.98
C GLN A 67 10.72 1.68 -8.80
N TYR A 68 10.57 2.10 -7.55
CA TYR A 68 10.15 3.45 -7.23
C TYR A 68 11.36 4.38 -7.27
N ASN A 69 11.20 5.52 -7.92
CA ASN A 69 12.25 6.54 -8.08
C ASN A 69 12.18 7.65 -7.01
N TYR A 70 11.71 7.32 -5.83
CA TYR A 70 11.60 8.23 -4.69
C TYR A 70 11.79 7.49 -3.37
N VAL A 71 12.05 8.23 -2.30
CA VAL A 71 12.08 7.76 -0.92
C VAL A 71 11.37 8.78 -0.03
N PRO A 72 10.83 8.35 1.12
CA PRO A 72 10.67 6.96 1.57
C PRO A 72 9.58 6.22 0.81
N THR A 73 9.72 4.91 0.66
CA THR A 73 8.71 4.02 0.07
C THR A 73 7.83 3.45 1.18
N TYR A 74 6.70 4.09 1.42
CA TYR A 74 5.68 3.72 2.41
C TYR A 74 4.35 3.37 1.73
N THR A 75 3.41 2.82 2.50
CA THR A 75 2.10 2.38 2.00
C THR A 75 1.36 3.48 1.22
N ALA A 76 1.18 4.65 1.80
CA ALA A 76 0.39 5.71 1.16
C ALA A 76 1.06 6.27 -0.11
N PRO A 77 2.36 6.66 -0.11
CA PRO A 77 3.04 7.07 -1.34
C PRO A 77 3.03 5.99 -2.42
N GLY A 78 3.21 4.71 -2.05
CA GLY A 78 3.19 3.58 -2.97
C GLY A 78 1.84 3.44 -3.67
N HIS A 79 0.74 3.35 -2.92
CA HIS A 79 -0.60 3.25 -3.49
C HIS A 79 -0.94 4.47 -4.35
N ALA A 80 -0.63 5.68 -3.87
CA ALA A 80 -0.84 6.89 -4.67
C ALA A 80 -0.05 6.85 -5.99
N SER A 81 1.22 6.45 -5.95
CA SER A 81 2.07 6.38 -7.16
C SER A 81 1.58 5.35 -8.18
N ILE A 82 1.15 4.16 -7.71
CA ILE A 82 0.60 3.11 -8.58
C ILE A 82 -0.63 3.63 -9.35
N TYR A 83 -1.55 4.27 -8.65
CA TYR A 83 -2.82 4.65 -9.24
C TYR A 83 -2.83 6.02 -9.92
N THR A 84 -1.86 6.89 -9.63
CA THR A 84 -1.71 8.19 -10.32
C THR A 84 -0.69 8.16 -11.46
N GLY A 85 0.19 7.14 -11.49
CA GLY A 85 1.28 7.06 -12.47
C GLY A 85 2.34 8.15 -12.29
N THR A 86 2.45 8.77 -11.10
CA THR A 86 3.40 9.84 -10.82
C THR A 86 4.02 9.68 -9.41
N THR A 87 4.82 10.64 -8.98
CA THR A 87 5.62 10.58 -7.75
C THR A 87 5.06 11.47 -6.64
N PRO A 88 5.46 11.29 -5.38
CA PRO A 88 5.04 12.10 -4.24
C PRO A 88 5.14 13.61 -4.44
N SER A 89 6.13 14.09 -5.18
CA SER A 89 6.30 15.51 -5.50
C SER A 89 5.13 16.08 -6.30
N ASN A 90 4.46 15.26 -7.10
CA ASN A 90 3.32 15.66 -7.93
C ASN A 90 1.99 15.33 -7.26
N HIS A 91 1.81 14.08 -6.79
CA HIS A 91 0.53 13.67 -6.21
C HIS A 91 0.34 14.12 -4.75
N GLY A 92 1.38 14.63 -4.08
CA GLY A 92 1.28 15.25 -2.76
C GLY A 92 1.23 14.30 -1.56
N ILE A 93 1.17 12.99 -1.76
CA ILE A 93 1.21 11.98 -0.69
C ILE A 93 2.66 11.62 -0.44
N ILE A 94 3.27 12.29 0.54
CA ILE A 94 4.72 12.21 0.81
C ILE A 94 5.10 11.13 1.83
N SER A 95 4.13 10.68 2.65
CA SER A 95 4.30 9.63 3.66
C SER A 95 2.93 9.07 4.07
N ASN A 96 2.88 8.14 5.03
CA ASN A 96 1.64 7.73 5.69
C ASN A 96 1.07 8.86 6.57
N ASP A 97 1.95 9.64 7.15
CA ASP A 97 1.67 10.81 7.99
C ASP A 97 2.80 11.84 7.88
N TRP A 98 2.52 13.10 8.17
CA TRP A 98 3.51 14.18 8.18
C TRP A 98 3.08 15.34 9.07
N TYR A 99 4.06 16.12 9.48
CA TYR A 99 3.86 17.33 10.29
C TYR A 99 3.49 18.53 9.43
N VAL A 100 2.42 19.23 9.83
CA VAL A 100 1.95 20.47 9.18
C VAL A 100 2.33 21.66 10.05
N ARG A 101 3.34 22.43 9.63
CA ARG A 101 3.85 23.61 10.40
C ARG A 101 2.76 24.62 10.74
N ALA A 102 1.85 24.92 9.82
CA ALA A 102 0.82 25.93 10.01
C ALA A 102 -0.14 25.58 11.17
N THR A 103 -0.44 24.33 11.38
CA THR A 103 -1.32 23.84 12.45
C THR A 103 -0.57 23.26 13.64
N LYS A 104 0.75 23.03 13.50
CA LYS A 104 1.61 22.32 14.47
C LYS A 104 1.06 20.93 14.84
N LYS A 105 0.48 20.23 13.86
CA LYS A 105 -0.12 18.90 14.05
C LYS A 105 0.42 17.93 13.02
N THR A 106 0.48 16.66 13.39
CA THR A 106 0.63 15.55 12.47
C THR A 106 -0.73 15.23 11.84
N VAL A 107 -0.74 14.99 10.54
CA VAL A 107 -1.90 14.54 9.78
C VAL A 107 -1.56 13.23 9.09
N THR A 108 -2.55 12.36 8.90
CA THR A 108 -2.36 11.17 8.07
C THR A 108 -2.64 11.49 6.59
N SER A 109 -2.22 10.61 5.71
CA SER A 109 -2.41 10.78 4.26
C SER A 109 -3.87 10.93 3.84
N VAL A 110 -4.81 10.36 4.60
CA VAL A 110 -6.25 10.30 4.23
C VAL A 110 -7.20 10.79 5.32
N SER A 111 -6.76 10.99 6.58
CA SER A 111 -7.68 11.47 7.62
C SER A 111 -8.16 12.90 7.33
N ASN A 112 -9.46 13.14 7.52
CA ASN A 112 -10.06 14.45 7.29
C ASN A 112 -11.27 14.67 8.18
N SER A 113 -11.17 15.65 9.08
CA SER A 113 -12.22 15.97 10.06
C SER A 113 -13.46 16.64 9.48
N SER A 114 -13.46 17.02 8.20
CA SER A 114 -14.66 17.54 7.51
C SER A 114 -15.63 16.43 7.11
N TYR A 115 -15.22 15.18 7.21
CA TYR A 115 -16.02 14.01 6.92
C TYR A 115 -16.10 13.11 8.15
N SER A 116 -17.17 12.33 8.24
CA SER A 116 -17.39 11.37 9.32
C SER A 116 -17.25 9.95 8.79
N ALA A 117 -16.82 9.02 9.63
CA ALA A 117 -16.93 7.59 9.35
C ALA A 117 -18.41 7.19 9.21
N VAL A 118 -18.70 6.27 8.31
CA VAL A 118 -20.04 5.71 8.07
C VAL A 118 -19.99 4.20 8.28
N GLY A 119 -20.70 3.69 9.24
CA GLY A 119 -20.65 2.29 9.69
C GLY A 119 -19.69 2.03 10.84
N GLY A 120 -18.95 3.04 11.28
CA GLY A 120 -18.03 2.95 12.42
C GLY A 120 -18.66 3.37 13.75
N SER A 121 -17.80 3.52 14.75
CA SER A 121 -18.15 4.03 16.09
C SER A 121 -17.85 5.54 16.22
N ALA A 122 -18.15 6.10 17.38
CA ALA A 122 -17.78 7.49 17.70
C ALA A 122 -16.25 7.73 17.75
N LEU A 123 -15.44 6.66 17.82
CA LEU A 123 -13.98 6.72 17.80
C LEU A 123 -13.40 6.59 16.38
N SER A 124 -14.24 6.23 15.40
CA SER A 124 -13.81 6.04 14.01
C SER A 124 -13.60 7.40 13.34
N VAL A 125 -12.45 7.56 12.69
CA VAL A 125 -12.05 8.84 12.09
C VAL A 125 -12.57 8.92 10.65
N GLY A 126 -13.08 10.08 10.27
CA GLY A 126 -13.46 10.36 8.89
C GLY A 126 -12.22 10.47 7.98
N ALA A 127 -12.36 9.99 6.74
CA ALA A 127 -11.26 9.95 5.79
C ALA A 127 -11.72 10.30 4.37
N ALA A 128 -10.81 10.90 3.60
CA ALA A 128 -11.05 11.34 2.22
C ALA A 128 -9.71 11.50 1.48
N PRO A 129 -9.68 11.41 0.14
CA PRO A 129 -8.46 11.52 -0.67
C PRO A 129 -7.99 12.98 -0.87
N LEU A 130 -8.35 13.94 0.00
CA LEU A 130 -8.15 15.37 -0.26
C LEU A 130 -6.68 15.83 -0.22
N ASN A 131 -5.79 15.03 0.35
CA ASN A 131 -4.35 15.30 0.27
C ASN A 131 -3.75 14.83 -1.08
N LEU A 132 -4.47 14.02 -1.85
CA LEU A 132 -4.10 13.60 -3.19
C LEU A 132 -4.36 14.74 -4.18
N ARG A 133 -3.30 15.30 -4.76
CA ARG A 133 -3.36 16.49 -5.63
C ARG A 133 -3.53 16.20 -7.10
N THR A 134 -3.51 14.93 -7.48
CA THR A 134 -3.67 14.47 -8.86
C THR A 134 -4.79 13.46 -8.95
N TYR A 135 -5.35 13.30 -10.13
CA TYR A 135 -6.34 12.26 -10.39
C TYR A 135 -5.69 10.90 -10.55
N THR A 136 -6.37 9.88 -10.03
CA THR A 136 -6.01 8.48 -10.23
C THR A 136 -6.47 7.98 -11.59
N ILE A 137 -5.98 6.82 -12.03
CA ILE A 137 -6.51 6.15 -13.22
C ILE A 137 -7.99 5.81 -13.07
N THR A 138 -8.45 5.55 -11.85
CA THR A 138 -9.86 5.32 -11.53
C THR A 138 -10.70 6.59 -11.66
N ASP A 139 -10.17 7.76 -11.23
CA ASP A 139 -10.80 9.05 -11.48
C ASP A 139 -10.85 9.36 -12.99
N GLN A 140 -9.75 9.10 -13.71
CA GLN A 140 -9.70 9.30 -15.17
C GLN A 140 -10.74 8.43 -15.90
N LEU A 141 -10.91 7.18 -15.47
CA LEU A 141 -11.95 6.31 -15.99
C LEU A 141 -13.34 6.93 -15.79
N LYS A 142 -13.63 7.41 -14.58
CA LYS A 142 -14.93 8.06 -14.26
C LYS A 142 -15.16 9.33 -15.06
N MET A 143 -14.12 10.13 -15.27
CA MET A 143 -14.22 11.36 -16.09
C MET A 143 -14.46 11.04 -17.58
N ALA A 144 -13.78 10.01 -18.11
CA ALA A 144 -13.94 9.58 -19.50
C ALA A 144 -15.25 8.80 -19.73
N SER A 145 -15.70 8.05 -18.73
CA SER A 145 -16.89 7.20 -18.76
C SER A 145 -17.67 7.33 -17.45
N PRO A 146 -18.53 8.34 -17.31
CA PRO A 146 -19.24 8.61 -16.02
C PRO A 146 -20.15 7.48 -15.54
N LYS A 147 -20.51 6.53 -16.41
CA LYS A 147 -21.30 5.34 -16.07
C LYS A 147 -20.44 4.16 -15.58
N SER A 148 -19.14 4.19 -15.81
CA SER A 148 -18.21 3.22 -15.21
C SER A 148 -18.29 3.29 -13.70
N LYS A 149 -18.21 2.14 -13.04
CA LYS A 149 -18.20 2.04 -11.58
C LYS A 149 -16.78 1.77 -11.09
N VAL A 150 -16.43 2.38 -9.97
CA VAL A 150 -15.17 2.19 -9.28
C VAL A 150 -15.45 1.78 -7.84
N ILE A 151 -14.98 0.59 -7.47
CA ILE A 151 -15.06 0.08 -6.09
C ILE A 151 -13.63 -0.22 -5.60
N SER A 152 -13.34 0.17 -4.37
CA SER A 152 -12.04 -0.06 -3.74
C SER A 152 -12.20 -0.66 -2.34
N VAL A 153 -11.43 -1.71 -2.05
CA VAL A 153 -11.49 -2.43 -0.77
C VAL A 153 -10.10 -2.73 -0.23
N SER A 154 -9.92 -2.54 1.07
CA SER A 154 -8.68 -2.90 1.78
C SER A 154 -8.93 -3.04 3.29
N ILE A 155 -7.94 -3.58 4.02
CA ILE A 155 -7.91 -3.48 5.49
C ILE A 155 -7.49 -2.07 5.92
N LYS A 156 -6.41 -1.51 5.34
CA LYS A 156 -5.96 -0.15 5.66
C LYS A 156 -6.79 0.90 4.89
N ASP A 157 -7.18 1.97 5.56
CA ASP A 157 -7.91 3.11 4.99
C ASP A 157 -7.22 3.71 3.75
N ARG A 158 -5.94 4.07 3.87
CA ARG A 158 -5.14 4.65 2.79
C ARG A 158 -4.98 3.73 1.59
N SER A 159 -4.94 2.42 1.83
CA SER A 159 -4.84 1.40 0.78
C SER A 159 -6.15 1.16 0.02
N ALA A 160 -7.29 1.59 0.58
CA ALA A 160 -8.57 1.64 -0.12
C ALA A 160 -8.81 3.01 -0.77
N ILE A 161 -8.56 4.10 -0.03
CA ILE A 161 -8.92 5.46 -0.42
C ILE A 161 -8.07 5.98 -1.59
N LEU A 162 -6.74 5.78 -1.54
CA LEU A 162 -5.83 6.30 -2.57
C LEU A 162 -6.03 5.62 -3.93
N PRO A 163 -6.26 4.28 -4.02
CA PRO A 163 -6.69 3.65 -5.26
C PRO A 163 -8.07 4.06 -5.76
N GLY A 164 -9.04 4.17 -4.84
CA GLY A 164 -10.41 4.60 -5.17
C GLY A 164 -10.47 6.00 -5.74
N GLY A 165 -9.60 6.89 -5.28
CA GLY A 165 -9.54 8.27 -5.74
C GLY A 165 -10.71 9.13 -5.28
N HIS A 166 -10.93 10.23 -6.00
CA HIS A 166 -11.94 11.23 -5.66
C HIS A 166 -13.34 10.88 -6.16
N LEU A 167 -13.45 10.06 -7.20
CA LEU A 167 -14.72 9.81 -7.92
C LEU A 167 -15.24 8.38 -7.75
N SER A 168 -14.69 7.61 -6.80
CA SER A 168 -15.11 6.24 -6.51
C SER A 168 -16.59 6.16 -6.14
N ASP A 169 -17.28 5.14 -6.64
CA ASP A 169 -18.67 4.83 -6.29
C ASP A 169 -18.78 4.13 -4.93
N GLY A 170 -17.69 3.54 -4.41
CA GLY A 170 -17.62 2.94 -3.09
C GLY A 170 -16.20 2.57 -2.70
N THR A 171 -15.77 3.03 -1.55
CA THR A 171 -14.46 2.76 -0.98
C THR A 171 -14.66 2.29 0.46
N TYR A 172 -14.16 1.07 0.76
CA TYR A 172 -14.41 0.41 2.04
C TYR A 172 -13.11 -0.06 2.67
N TRP A 173 -12.97 0.16 3.98
CA TRP A 173 -11.79 -0.26 4.76
C TRP A 173 -12.22 -0.77 6.14
N PHE A 174 -11.34 -1.54 6.79
CA PHE A 174 -11.61 -2.12 8.08
C PHE A 174 -11.44 -1.10 9.22
N ASP A 175 -12.41 -1.03 10.11
CA ASP A 175 -12.34 -0.20 11.32
C ASP A 175 -11.91 -1.04 12.52
N TYR A 176 -10.77 -0.71 13.08
CA TYR A 176 -10.21 -1.39 14.25
C TYR A 176 -11.05 -1.24 15.52
N ASN A 177 -11.92 -0.22 15.58
CA ASN A 177 -12.76 0.02 16.75
C ASN A 177 -14.02 -0.85 16.78
N THR A 178 -14.57 -1.17 15.61
CA THR A 178 -15.82 -1.95 15.50
C THR A 178 -15.57 -3.37 15.03
N GLY A 179 -14.49 -3.62 14.29
CA GLY A 179 -14.26 -4.91 13.62
C GLY A 179 -15.01 -5.05 12.30
N ASP A 180 -15.55 -3.97 11.76
CA ASP A 180 -16.38 -3.91 10.57
C ASP A 180 -15.68 -3.22 9.38
N PHE A 181 -16.15 -3.47 8.17
CA PHE A 181 -15.82 -2.64 7.01
C PHE A 181 -16.71 -1.41 6.99
N ILE A 182 -16.07 -0.25 6.89
CA ILE A 182 -16.70 1.06 6.92
C ILE A 182 -16.37 1.88 5.68
N THR A 183 -16.99 3.04 5.56
CA THR A 183 -16.65 4.08 4.58
C THR A 183 -16.68 5.46 5.27
N SER A 184 -16.71 6.54 4.50
CA SER A 184 -16.90 7.89 5.02
C SER A 184 -17.98 8.65 4.26
N THR A 185 -18.44 9.76 4.86
CA THR A 185 -19.41 10.66 4.23
C THR A 185 -18.88 11.35 2.98
N PHE A 186 -17.58 11.23 2.68
CA PHE A 186 -17.01 11.64 1.40
C PHE A 186 -17.58 10.79 0.25
N TYR A 187 -17.67 9.48 0.43
CA TYR A 187 -18.12 8.52 -0.58
C TYR A 187 -19.60 8.20 -0.49
N LYS A 188 -20.11 7.98 0.71
CA LYS A 188 -21.51 7.54 0.96
C LYS A 188 -22.08 8.20 2.20
N LYS A 189 -23.36 8.57 2.14
CA LYS A 189 -24.09 9.06 3.32
C LYS A 189 -24.47 7.93 4.29
N GLU A 190 -24.68 6.74 3.76
CA GLU A 190 -25.06 5.53 4.50
C GLU A 190 -24.26 4.34 3.97
N LEU A 191 -23.97 3.40 4.84
CA LEU A 191 -23.31 2.15 4.46
C LEU A 191 -24.28 1.31 3.61
N PRO A 192 -23.90 0.86 2.40
CA PRO A 192 -24.78 0.02 1.58
C PRO A 192 -25.24 -1.23 2.32
N ILE A 193 -26.47 -1.66 2.08
CA ILE A 193 -27.07 -2.81 2.75
C ILE A 193 -26.21 -4.09 2.59
N TRP A 194 -25.57 -4.26 1.43
CA TRP A 194 -24.72 -5.42 1.21
C TRP A 194 -23.46 -5.41 2.08
N VAL A 195 -22.89 -4.22 2.39
CA VAL A 195 -21.76 -4.09 3.32
C VAL A 195 -22.21 -4.35 4.75
N GLN A 196 -23.37 -3.82 5.16
CA GLN A 196 -23.96 -4.11 6.48
C GLN A 196 -24.13 -5.62 6.68
N ARG A 197 -24.75 -6.30 5.70
CA ARG A 197 -24.93 -7.76 5.73
C ARG A 197 -23.61 -8.54 5.65
N PHE A 198 -22.59 -7.96 5.04
CA PHE A 198 -21.26 -8.55 5.02
C PHE A 198 -20.63 -8.51 6.41
N ASN A 199 -20.71 -7.38 7.09
CA ASN A 199 -20.19 -7.20 8.45
C ASN A 199 -20.90 -8.13 9.46
N GLU A 200 -22.20 -8.40 9.28
CA GLU A 200 -22.94 -9.33 10.16
C GLU A 200 -22.44 -10.80 10.09
N LYS A 201 -21.65 -11.16 9.08
CA LYS A 201 -21.19 -12.56 8.87
C LYS A 201 -19.89 -12.91 9.61
N PHE A 202 -19.17 -11.91 10.09
CA PHE A 202 -17.86 -12.12 10.69
C PHE A 202 -17.61 -11.13 11.84
N ASP A 203 -17.30 -11.66 13.01
CA ASP A 203 -16.91 -10.90 14.19
C ASP A 203 -15.49 -11.33 14.61
N PRO A 204 -14.47 -10.46 14.50
CA PRO A 204 -13.10 -10.80 14.88
C PRO A 204 -12.97 -11.38 16.30
N SER A 205 -13.83 -10.95 17.21
CA SER A 205 -13.79 -11.40 18.60
C SER A 205 -14.26 -12.85 18.81
N LYS A 206 -15.03 -13.40 17.85
CA LYS A 206 -15.65 -14.73 17.97
C LYS A 206 -15.21 -15.70 16.87
N ASP A 207 -15.03 -15.19 15.63
CA ASP A 207 -14.94 -16.03 14.45
C ASP A 207 -13.49 -16.20 13.96
N LEU A 208 -12.53 -15.56 14.64
CA LEU A 208 -11.11 -15.67 14.30
C LEU A 208 -10.61 -17.09 14.61
N ARG A 209 -10.14 -17.78 13.58
CA ARG A 209 -9.69 -19.17 13.64
C ARG A 209 -8.24 -19.26 14.09
N THR A 210 -7.87 -20.38 14.71
CA THR A 210 -6.47 -20.70 15.01
C THR A 210 -5.65 -20.76 13.72
N TRP A 211 -4.57 -20.00 13.65
CA TRP A 211 -3.62 -20.06 12.53
C TRP A 211 -2.65 -21.22 12.76
N LYS A 212 -2.86 -22.28 12.00
CA LYS A 212 -1.99 -23.48 11.92
C LYS A 212 -1.33 -23.48 10.55
N LEU A 213 -0.25 -24.19 10.38
CA LEU A 213 0.35 -24.40 9.06
C LEU A 213 -0.68 -24.95 8.07
N LEU A 214 -0.71 -24.39 6.86
CA LEU A 214 -1.61 -24.82 5.79
C LEU A 214 -1.18 -26.15 5.16
N LEU A 215 0.12 -26.33 5.02
CA LEU A 215 0.75 -27.48 4.38
C LEU A 215 1.50 -28.32 5.43
N PRO A 216 1.92 -29.56 5.11
CA PRO A 216 2.79 -30.34 5.97
C PRO A 216 4.05 -29.55 6.35
N GLU A 217 4.49 -29.62 7.59
CA GLU A 217 5.62 -28.87 8.12
C GLU A 217 6.90 -29.02 7.28
N SER A 218 7.15 -30.21 6.75
CA SER A 218 8.30 -30.51 5.88
C SER A 218 8.32 -29.75 4.56
N THR A 219 7.21 -29.08 4.20
CA THR A 219 7.12 -28.26 2.98
C THR A 219 7.76 -26.89 3.19
N TYR A 220 7.78 -26.38 4.43
CA TYR A 220 8.32 -25.09 4.76
C TYR A 220 9.84 -25.15 4.90
N GLN A 221 10.53 -24.10 4.44
CA GLN A 221 12.00 -24.03 4.43
C GLN A 221 12.56 -23.17 5.55
N LEU A 222 11.76 -22.25 6.10
CA LEU A 222 12.17 -21.35 7.16
C LEU A 222 11.86 -21.96 8.53
N ALA A 223 12.66 -21.58 9.54
CA ALA A 223 12.49 -22.04 10.90
C ALA A 223 11.20 -21.45 11.52
N ASP A 224 10.55 -22.24 12.40
CA ASP A 224 9.35 -21.79 13.12
C ASP A 224 9.70 -20.88 14.31
N GLN A 225 10.91 -20.93 14.78
CA GLN A 225 11.38 -20.08 15.89
C GLN A 225 12.55 -19.23 15.43
N SER A 226 12.40 -17.92 15.60
CA SER A 226 13.43 -16.94 15.33
C SER A 226 13.49 -15.92 16.45
N ASN A 227 14.69 -15.43 16.74
CA ASN A 227 14.91 -14.35 17.72
C ASN A 227 14.54 -12.97 17.16
N TYR A 228 14.09 -12.92 15.91
CA TYR A 228 13.77 -11.66 15.21
C TYR A 228 12.27 -11.35 15.19
N GLU A 229 11.44 -12.28 15.61
CA GLU A 229 10.00 -12.22 15.54
C GLU A 229 9.39 -11.65 16.81
N VAL A 230 8.33 -10.89 16.65
CA VAL A 230 7.55 -10.37 17.77
C VAL A 230 6.71 -11.50 18.36
N VAL A 231 6.86 -11.72 19.66
CA VAL A 231 5.95 -12.59 20.42
C VAL A 231 4.63 -11.83 20.60
N LEU A 232 3.58 -12.32 19.93
CA LEU A 232 2.26 -11.67 19.98
C LEU A 232 1.66 -11.72 21.40
N PRO A 233 0.82 -10.73 21.77
CA PRO A 233 0.14 -10.72 23.09
C PRO A 233 -0.60 -12.03 23.36
N GLY A 234 -0.46 -12.56 24.56
CA GLY A 234 -1.06 -13.82 24.98
C GLY A 234 -0.25 -15.09 24.67
N LYS A 235 0.87 -14.97 23.92
CA LYS A 235 1.82 -16.06 23.66
C LYS A 235 3.10 -15.95 24.48
N THR A 236 3.87 -17.03 24.52
CA THR A 236 5.22 -17.11 25.15
C THR A 236 6.33 -17.24 24.11
N SER A 237 6.01 -17.55 22.85
CA SER A 237 6.95 -17.69 21.74
C SER A 237 6.25 -17.31 20.42
N ALA A 238 7.02 -16.86 19.45
CA ALA A 238 6.56 -16.61 18.10
C ALA A 238 6.63 -17.91 17.27
N THR A 239 5.78 -18.87 17.57
CA THR A 239 5.75 -20.19 16.93
C THR A 239 4.33 -20.65 16.67
N PHE A 240 4.12 -21.47 15.65
CA PHE A 240 2.83 -22.11 15.40
C PHE A 240 2.42 -23.09 16.52
N PRO A 241 1.12 -23.31 16.78
CA PRO A 241 -0.03 -22.56 16.22
C PRO A 241 -0.29 -21.25 16.96
N TYR A 242 -0.97 -20.30 16.29
CA TYR A 242 -1.50 -19.07 16.89
C TYR A 242 -2.99 -19.27 17.20
N ASP A 243 -3.30 -19.61 18.44
CA ASP A 243 -4.69 -19.69 18.92
C ASP A 243 -5.20 -18.31 19.29
N PHE A 244 -5.77 -17.63 18.32
CA PHE A 244 -6.22 -16.26 18.49
C PHE A 244 -7.34 -16.13 19.52
N GLN A 245 -8.21 -17.12 19.68
CA GLN A 245 -9.25 -17.07 20.71
C GLN A 245 -8.68 -17.14 22.11
N ASP A 246 -7.69 -18.00 22.34
CA ASP A 246 -6.97 -18.05 23.62
C ASP A 246 -6.19 -16.74 23.88
N MET A 247 -5.57 -16.18 22.82
CA MET A 247 -4.84 -14.90 22.92
C MET A 247 -5.80 -13.73 23.26
N ILE A 248 -6.97 -13.67 22.63
CA ILE A 248 -8.01 -12.68 22.90
C ILE A 248 -8.53 -12.83 24.34
N ALA A 249 -8.77 -14.06 24.81
CA ALA A 249 -9.17 -14.34 26.17
C ALA A 249 -8.12 -13.90 27.21
N LYS A 250 -6.84 -13.83 26.81
CA LYS A 250 -5.72 -13.31 27.59
C LYS A 250 -5.49 -11.79 27.43
N GLY A 251 -6.38 -11.08 26.72
CA GLY A 251 -6.36 -9.63 26.59
C GLY A 251 -5.77 -9.08 25.29
N ALA A 252 -5.46 -9.92 24.30
CA ALA A 252 -5.07 -9.44 22.98
C ALA A 252 -6.26 -8.74 22.30
N ASN A 253 -5.99 -7.66 21.54
CA ASN A 253 -7.03 -6.96 20.79
C ASN A 253 -7.49 -7.78 19.58
N ALA A 254 -8.77 -8.07 19.47
CA ALA A 254 -9.36 -8.93 18.45
C ALA A 254 -9.12 -8.40 17.02
N SER A 255 -9.34 -7.10 16.79
CA SER A 255 -9.11 -6.48 15.48
C SER A 255 -7.63 -6.54 15.07
N SER A 256 -6.71 -6.33 16.01
CA SER A 256 -5.27 -6.48 15.75
C SER A 256 -4.89 -7.92 15.44
N MET A 257 -5.45 -8.90 16.15
CA MET A 257 -5.23 -10.33 15.88
C MET A 257 -5.84 -10.74 14.52
N PHE A 258 -6.98 -10.19 14.16
CA PHE A 258 -7.57 -10.41 12.85
C PHE A 258 -6.67 -9.89 11.73
N THR A 259 -6.25 -8.63 11.80
CA THR A 259 -5.51 -7.99 10.71
C THR A 259 -4.12 -8.57 10.48
N ILE A 260 -3.51 -9.22 11.48
CA ILE A 260 -2.24 -9.94 11.33
C ILE A 260 -2.44 -11.38 10.83
N SER A 261 -3.65 -11.95 10.96
CA SER A 261 -3.94 -13.31 10.57
C SER A 261 -4.19 -13.45 9.06
N PRO A 262 -3.86 -14.59 8.43
CA PRO A 262 -4.20 -14.81 7.03
C PRO A 262 -5.71 -14.83 6.75
N GLN A 263 -6.55 -14.99 7.77
CA GLN A 263 -8.00 -14.91 7.63
C GLN A 263 -8.47 -13.53 7.16
N ALA A 264 -7.71 -12.46 7.45
CA ALA A 264 -8.03 -11.13 6.93
C ALA A 264 -7.92 -11.04 5.40
N ASN A 265 -6.98 -11.79 4.79
CA ASN A 265 -6.91 -11.88 3.33
C ASN A 265 -8.11 -12.66 2.75
N GLU A 266 -8.56 -13.72 3.43
CA GLU A 266 -9.74 -14.50 3.03
C GLU A 266 -10.99 -13.62 3.06
N ILE A 267 -11.22 -12.90 4.16
CA ILE A 267 -12.35 -11.99 4.34
C ILE A 267 -12.31 -10.83 3.32
N LEU A 268 -11.12 -10.29 3.04
CA LEU A 268 -10.98 -9.25 2.02
C LEU A 268 -11.29 -9.77 0.61
N THR A 269 -10.90 -11.00 0.28
CA THR A 269 -11.28 -11.65 -0.98
C THR A 269 -12.78 -11.85 -1.06
N ASP A 270 -13.43 -12.28 0.03
CA ASP A 270 -14.88 -12.42 0.10
C ASP A 270 -15.57 -11.06 -0.11
N LEU A 271 -15.07 -9.99 0.51
CA LEU A 271 -15.59 -8.64 0.31
C LEU A 271 -15.46 -8.19 -1.16
N ALA A 272 -14.30 -8.42 -1.77
CA ALA A 272 -14.05 -8.08 -3.17
C ALA A 272 -15.01 -8.84 -4.12
N ILE A 273 -15.19 -10.14 -3.92
CA ILE A 273 -16.12 -10.98 -4.71
C ILE A 273 -17.57 -10.53 -4.46
N THR A 274 -17.93 -10.24 -3.22
CA THR A 274 -19.26 -9.71 -2.89
C THR A 274 -19.51 -8.36 -3.58
N ALA A 275 -18.52 -7.48 -3.61
CA ALA A 275 -18.61 -6.20 -4.31
C ALA A 275 -18.84 -6.38 -5.83
N LEU A 276 -18.12 -7.33 -6.47
CA LEU A 276 -18.37 -7.68 -7.89
C LEU A 276 -19.84 -8.05 -8.14
N GLU A 277 -20.45 -8.75 -7.18
CA GLU A 277 -21.83 -9.24 -7.29
C GLU A 277 -22.86 -8.16 -7.00
N GLN A 278 -22.74 -7.51 -5.88
CA GLN A 278 -23.73 -6.57 -5.36
C GLN A 278 -23.74 -5.25 -6.12
N GLU A 279 -22.60 -4.80 -6.61
CA GLU A 279 -22.51 -3.61 -7.45
C GLU A 279 -22.69 -3.91 -8.95
N ASN A 280 -22.87 -5.19 -9.32
CA ASN A 280 -23.00 -5.64 -10.71
C ASN A 280 -21.87 -5.13 -11.60
N LEU A 281 -20.61 -5.21 -11.11
CA LEU A 281 -19.46 -4.70 -11.87
C LEU A 281 -19.29 -5.48 -13.18
N GLY A 282 -18.98 -4.78 -14.27
CA GLY A 282 -18.73 -5.34 -15.60
C GLY A 282 -19.95 -6.01 -16.26
N GLN A 283 -21.18 -5.75 -15.79
CA GLN A 283 -22.40 -6.38 -16.33
C GLN A 283 -23.08 -5.55 -17.40
N ASP A 284 -22.61 -4.34 -17.67
CA ASP A 284 -23.12 -3.50 -18.76
C ASP A 284 -22.05 -3.30 -19.86
N GLN A 285 -22.18 -2.23 -20.67
CA GLN A 285 -21.28 -1.93 -21.78
C GLN A 285 -20.08 -1.05 -21.37
N PHE A 286 -20.04 -0.57 -20.13
CA PHE A 286 -18.99 0.29 -19.63
C PHE A 286 -17.96 -0.53 -18.87
N THR A 287 -16.68 -0.21 -19.04
CA THR A 287 -15.61 -0.85 -18.27
C THR A 287 -15.63 -0.34 -16.83
N ASP A 288 -15.72 -1.24 -15.87
CA ASP A 288 -15.66 -0.91 -14.45
C ASP A 288 -14.25 -1.15 -13.88
N PHE A 289 -14.00 -0.71 -12.65
CA PHE A 289 -12.73 -0.89 -11.97
C PHE A 289 -12.93 -1.40 -10.54
N LEU A 290 -12.20 -2.47 -10.18
CA LEU A 290 -12.13 -2.98 -8.81
C LEU A 290 -10.69 -2.86 -8.31
N CYS A 291 -10.48 -2.15 -7.20
CA CYS A 291 -9.21 -2.07 -6.49
C CYS A 291 -9.26 -2.98 -5.26
N VAL A 292 -8.29 -3.89 -5.14
CA VAL A 292 -8.16 -4.80 -3.99
C VAL A 292 -6.74 -4.67 -3.45
N SER A 293 -6.59 -4.22 -2.19
CA SER A 293 -5.27 -4.13 -1.57
C SER A 293 -5.19 -5.01 -0.33
N TYR A 294 -4.35 -6.04 -0.40
CA TYR A 294 -4.08 -6.97 0.69
C TYR A 294 -3.07 -6.36 1.67
N SER A 295 -3.54 -5.81 2.77
CA SER A 295 -2.70 -5.14 3.78
C SER A 295 -2.06 -6.09 4.78
N THR A 296 -2.63 -7.28 4.98
CA THR A 296 -2.18 -8.26 5.98
C THR A 296 -0.74 -8.71 5.81
N PRO A 297 -0.20 -8.91 4.58
CA PRO A 297 1.20 -9.26 4.41
C PRO A 297 2.17 -8.24 5.01
N ASP A 298 1.87 -6.94 4.95
CA ASP A 298 2.65 -5.90 5.61
C ASP A 298 2.54 -5.96 7.14
N ILE A 299 1.33 -6.11 7.66
CA ILE A 299 1.08 -6.17 9.11
C ILE A 299 1.80 -7.38 9.72
N ALA A 300 1.71 -8.55 9.09
CA ALA A 300 2.43 -9.75 9.49
C ALA A 300 3.95 -9.61 9.27
N GLY A 301 4.36 -9.01 8.16
CA GLY A 301 5.77 -8.75 7.84
C GLY A 301 6.47 -7.87 8.86
N HIS A 302 5.76 -6.86 9.42
CA HIS A 302 6.28 -6.04 10.52
C HIS A 302 6.48 -6.83 11.82
N ALA A 303 5.64 -7.83 12.09
CA ALA A 303 5.73 -8.63 13.30
C ALA A 303 6.76 -9.77 13.19
N PHE A 304 6.78 -10.46 12.07
CA PHE A 304 7.54 -11.70 11.91
C PHE A 304 8.79 -11.54 11.03
N GLY A 305 8.87 -10.43 10.27
CA GLY A 305 9.97 -10.19 9.33
C GLY A 305 9.87 -11.02 8.03
N PRO A 306 10.63 -10.64 6.99
CA PRO A 306 10.51 -11.22 5.64
C PRO A 306 11.05 -12.65 5.49
N TYR A 307 11.69 -13.20 6.52
CA TYR A 307 12.31 -14.52 6.54
C TYR A 307 11.77 -15.41 7.66
N SER A 308 10.45 -15.34 7.90
CA SER A 308 9.73 -16.15 8.89
C SER A 308 8.87 -17.23 8.24
N ARG A 309 8.57 -18.28 8.98
CA ARG A 309 7.64 -19.35 8.56
C ARG A 309 6.22 -18.81 8.43
N GLU A 310 5.88 -17.81 9.22
CA GLU A 310 4.61 -17.10 9.15
C GLU A 310 4.41 -16.45 7.78
N MET A 311 5.46 -15.84 7.22
CA MET A 311 5.39 -15.25 5.87
C MET A 311 5.33 -16.32 4.79
N GLU A 312 6.00 -17.47 4.93
CA GLU A 312 5.81 -18.61 4.02
C GLU A 312 4.33 -19.06 4.01
N ASP A 313 3.72 -19.27 5.20
CA ASP A 313 2.33 -19.73 5.30
C ASP A 313 1.34 -18.65 4.84
N MET A 314 1.61 -17.38 5.15
CA MET A 314 0.83 -16.23 4.70
C MET A 314 0.74 -16.20 3.18
N TYR A 315 1.87 -16.33 2.48
CA TYR A 315 1.91 -16.28 1.01
C TYR A 315 1.37 -17.57 0.38
N ALA A 316 1.54 -18.75 1.01
CA ALA A 316 0.91 -19.99 0.58
C ALA A 316 -0.62 -19.88 0.59
N ARG A 317 -1.20 -19.18 1.59
CA ARG A 317 -2.64 -18.91 1.69
C ARG A 317 -3.09 -17.83 0.73
N LEU A 318 -2.34 -16.74 0.65
CA LEU A 318 -2.66 -15.65 -0.27
C LEU A 318 -2.67 -16.11 -1.73
N ASP A 319 -1.79 -17.03 -2.12
CA ASP A 319 -1.82 -17.65 -3.45
C ASP A 319 -3.18 -18.31 -3.76
N ARG A 320 -3.79 -18.96 -2.78
CA ARG A 320 -5.11 -19.59 -2.92
C ARG A 320 -6.23 -18.56 -2.98
N GLU A 321 -6.09 -17.46 -2.25
CA GLU A 321 -7.04 -16.35 -2.31
C GLU A 321 -6.99 -15.66 -3.68
N LEU A 322 -5.80 -15.45 -4.24
CA LEU A 322 -5.65 -14.96 -5.61
C LEU A 322 -6.27 -15.93 -6.62
N GLN A 323 -6.04 -17.24 -6.46
CA GLN A 323 -6.70 -18.25 -7.32
C GLN A 323 -8.23 -18.16 -7.21
N ARG A 324 -8.79 -17.97 -6.01
CA ARG A 324 -10.24 -17.79 -5.79
C ARG A 324 -10.77 -16.55 -6.52
N LEU A 325 -10.09 -15.42 -6.36
CA LEU A 325 -10.44 -14.15 -7.02
C LEU A 325 -10.40 -14.33 -8.55
N PHE A 326 -9.32 -14.89 -9.09
CA PHE A 326 -9.16 -15.09 -10.54
C PHE A 326 -10.22 -16.06 -11.11
N SER A 327 -10.56 -17.12 -10.37
CA SER A 327 -11.61 -18.04 -10.77
C SER A 327 -12.99 -17.38 -10.80
N SER A 328 -13.29 -16.50 -9.83
CA SER A 328 -14.52 -15.71 -9.82
C SER A 328 -14.59 -14.77 -11.02
N LEU A 329 -13.49 -14.08 -11.35
CA LEU A 329 -13.41 -13.19 -12.52
C LEU A 329 -13.61 -13.98 -13.83
N GLU A 330 -12.95 -15.12 -13.99
CA GLU A 330 -13.12 -15.96 -15.19
C GLU A 330 -14.53 -16.51 -15.34
N THR A 331 -15.14 -16.96 -14.25
CA THR A 331 -16.52 -17.45 -14.25
C THR A 331 -17.49 -16.36 -14.69
N ARG A 332 -17.26 -15.13 -14.23
CA ARG A 332 -18.16 -14.01 -14.46
C ARG A 332 -17.99 -13.34 -15.83
N TYR A 333 -16.76 -13.19 -16.30
CA TYR A 333 -16.44 -12.38 -17.50
C TYR A 333 -15.82 -13.19 -18.63
N GLY A 334 -15.47 -14.45 -18.40
CA GLY A 334 -14.65 -15.25 -19.34
C GLY A 334 -13.17 -14.83 -19.29
N LYS A 335 -12.32 -15.59 -19.98
CA LYS A 335 -10.85 -15.38 -19.95
C LYS A 335 -10.41 -14.04 -20.51
N ASP A 336 -11.14 -13.49 -21.48
CA ASP A 336 -10.82 -12.27 -22.21
C ASP A 336 -11.68 -11.07 -21.76
N GLY A 337 -12.52 -11.25 -20.74
CA GLY A 337 -13.45 -10.21 -20.31
C GLY A 337 -12.92 -9.27 -19.25
N PHE A 338 -11.73 -9.52 -18.71
CA PHE A 338 -11.12 -8.67 -17.70
C PHE A 338 -9.62 -8.44 -17.96
N VAL A 339 -9.10 -7.35 -17.44
CA VAL A 339 -7.67 -7.08 -17.32
C VAL A 339 -7.33 -7.02 -15.84
N LEU A 340 -6.24 -7.66 -15.46
CA LEU A 340 -5.77 -7.65 -14.07
C LEU A 340 -4.27 -7.29 -14.04
N PHE A 341 -3.89 -6.40 -13.13
CA PHE A 341 -2.51 -6.23 -12.74
C PHE A 341 -2.33 -6.53 -11.24
N LEU A 342 -1.14 -7.03 -10.90
CA LEU A 342 -0.72 -7.24 -9.52
C LEU A 342 0.63 -6.56 -9.31
N THR A 343 0.76 -5.82 -8.22
CA THR A 343 2.00 -5.14 -7.83
C THR A 343 2.09 -5.02 -6.31
N ALA A 344 3.18 -4.43 -5.81
CA ALA A 344 3.36 -4.02 -4.43
C ALA A 344 3.55 -2.51 -4.33
N ASP A 345 3.17 -1.94 -3.21
CA ASP A 345 3.35 -0.51 -2.89
C ASP A 345 4.78 -0.21 -2.38
N HIS A 346 5.41 -1.16 -1.74
CA HIS A 346 6.82 -1.18 -1.36
C HIS A 346 7.26 -2.61 -1.03
N ALA A 347 8.55 -2.81 -0.85
CA ALA A 347 9.15 -4.01 -0.31
C ALA A 347 9.55 -3.83 1.16
N VAL A 348 10.35 -4.72 1.71
CA VAL A 348 10.89 -4.68 3.08
C VAL A 348 12.34 -5.14 3.09
N VAL A 349 13.14 -4.55 3.98
CA VAL A 349 14.52 -4.97 4.22
C VAL A 349 14.56 -6.18 5.17
N PRO A 350 15.61 -7.00 5.13
CA PRO A 350 15.85 -8.03 6.13
C PRO A 350 15.92 -7.42 7.53
N VAL A 351 15.51 -8.20 8.55
CA VAL A 351 15.65 -7.78 9.95
C VAL A 351 17.11 -7.44 10.25
N PRO A 352 17.43 -6.25 10.79
CA PRO A 352 18.82 -5.81 10.99
C PRO A 352 19.66 -6.78 11.82
N GLN A 353 19.10 -7.37 12.88
CA GLN A 353 19.79 -8.33 13.72
C GLN A 353 20.23 -9.58 12.94
N MET A 354 19.40 -10.05 12.00
CA MET A 354 19.75 -11.16 11.12
C MET A 354 20.97 -10.83 10.22
N LEU A 355 21.04 -9.58 9.73
CA LEU A 355 22.20 -9.14 8.95
C LEU A 355 23.47 -9.11 9.80
N VAL A 356 23.39 -8.57 11.01
CA VAL A 356 24.53 -8.53 11.97
C VAL A 356 25.04 -9.93 12.26
N GLU A 357 24.15 -10.89 12.56
CA GLU A 357 24.54 -12.29 12.82
C GLU A 357 25.18 -12.97 11.61
N LYS A 358 24.75 -12.63 10.41
CA LYS A 358 25.35 -13.08 9.15
C LYS A 358 26.62 -12.31 8.75
N LYS A 359 27.08 -11.39 9.59
CA LYS A 359 28.23 -10.50 9.33
C LYS A 359 28.04 -9.66 8.05
N MET A 360 26.80 -9.29 7.76
CA MET A 360 26.44 -8.39 6.69
C MET A 360 26.23 -6.96 7.23
N PRO A 361 26.44 -5.92 6.44
CA PRO A 361 26.13 -4.55 6.85
C PRO A 361 24.65 -4.41 7.25
N GLY A 362 24.39 -3.91 8.44
CA GLY A 362 23.05 -3.69 8.99
C GLY A 362 23.13 -3.25 10.44
N GLY A 363 22.06 -2.63 10.92
CA GLY A 363 21.97 -2.15 12.29
C GLY A 363 20.67 -1.40 12.53
N TYR A 364 20.47 -0.98 13.76
CA TYR A 364 19.33 -0.18 14.18
C TYR A 364 19.74 1.29 14.29
N PHE A 365 18.85 2.17 13.87
CA PHE A 365 19.01 3.60 14.02
C PHE A 365 17.97 4.14 15.03
N PHE A 366 18.45 4.65 16.14
CA PHE A 366 17.61 5.15 17.23
C PHE A 366 17.52 6.68 17.17
N MET A 367 16.56 7.19 16.41
CA MET A 367 16.38 8.62 16.16
C MET A 367 16.32 9.46 17.43
N ASP A 368 15.57 9.05 18.46
CA ASP A 368 15.40 9.80 19.69
C ASP A 368 16.73 10.13 20.41
N SER A 369 17.65 9.16 20.44
CA SER A 369 18.99 9.37 21.02
C SER A 369 19.78 10.41 20.26
N HIS A 370 19.71 10.37 18.95
CA HIS A 370 20.41 11.28 18.06
C HIS A 370 19.79 12.70 18.12
N LEU A 371 18.47 12.80 18.20
CA LEU A 371 17.78 14.07 18.35
C LEU A 371 18.12 14.77 19.67
N GLN A 372 18.40 13.99 20.74
CA GLN A 372 18.85 14.57 21.99
C GLN A 372 20.23 15.23 21.82
N VAL A 373 21.16 14.55 21.15
CA VAL A 373 22.48 15.13 20.83
C VAL A 373 22.33 16.41 20.02
N LEU A 374 21.49 16.41 18.98
CA LEU A 374 21.25 17.61 18.17
C LEU A 374 20.64 18.76 18.97
N ARG A 375 19.75 18.47 19.94
CA ARG A 375 19.23 19.52 20.86
C ARG A 375 20.35 20.12 21.72
N ASP A 376 21.22 19.28 22.24
CA ASP A 376 22.36 19.75 23.06
C ASP A 376 23.34 20.56 22.22
N ASP A 377 23.61 20.17 20.99
CA ASP A 377 24.43 20.95 20.05
C ASP A 377 23.81 22.32 19.74
N PHE A 378 22.50 22.40 19.54
CA PHE A 378 21.81 23.70 19.39
C PHE A 378 21.92 24.56 20.64
N ILE A 379 21.74 23.96 21.82
CA ILE A 379 21.88 24.72 23.10
C ILE A 379 23.31 25.22 23.27
N MET A 380 24.30 24.40 22.96
CA MET A 380 25.72 24.75 23.06
C MET A 380 26.08 25.92 22.14
N LYS A 381 25.63 25.89 20.89
CA LYS A 381 25.98 26.89 19.88
C LYS A 381 25.14 28.17 19.97
N TYR A 382 23.84 28.05 20.19
CA TYR A 382 22.87 29.14 20.06
C TYR A 382 22.20 29.53 21.40
N ASN A 383 22.57 28.85 22.49
CA ASN A 383 21.94 28.96 23.81
C ASN A 383 20.42 28.74 23.78
N ALA A 384 19.95 27.90 22.85
CA ALA A 384 18.54 27.59 22.64
C ALA A 384 18.34 26.25 21.89
N ASN A 385 17.33 25.48 22.28
CA ASN A 385 16.87 24.37 21.45
C ASN A 385 16.10 24.91 20.23
N LEU A 386 16.57 24.60 19.02
CA LEU A 386 15.99 25.04 17.76
C LEU A 386 15.28 23.96 17.01
N LEU A 387 15.16 22.74 17.59
CA LEU A 387 14.36 21.64 17.05
C LEU A 387 12.88 21.86 17.40
N GLU A 388 11.98 21.83 16.42
CA GLU A 388 10.53 21.90 16.63
C GLU A 388 9.90 20.50 16.65
N TYR A 389 10.17 19.70 15.62
CA TYR A 389 9.56 18.39 15.45
C TYR A 389 10.44 17.46 14.60
N GLU A 390 10.24 16.17 14.72
CA GLU A 390 10.79 15.15 13.82
C GLU A 390 9.71 14.13 13.50
N ILE A 391 9.61 13.72 12.24
CA ILE A 391 8.78 12.63 11.77
C ILE A 391 9.32 12.08 10.45
N ASN A 392 9.40 10.77 10.35
CA ASN A 392 9.84 10.08 9.10
C ASN A 392 11.20 10.63 8.60
N GLN A 393 12.16 10.83 9.50
CA GLN A 393 13.50 11.38 9.23
C GLN A 393 13.48 12.81 8.65
N ASN A 394 12.37 13.51 8.80
CA ASN A 394 12.27 14.93 8.49
C ASN A 394 12.39 15.77 9.76
N ILE A 395 13.43 16.59 9.83
CA ILE A 395 13.69 17.47 10.96
C ILE A 395 13.13 18.85 10.68
N TYR A 396 12.28 19.32 11.57
CA TYR A 396 11.63 20.62 11.51
C TYR A 396 12.26 21.56 12.51
N LEU A 397 12.89 22.63 12.00
CA LEU A 397 13.46 23.68 12.84
C LEU A 397 12.37 24.62 13.35
N ASN A 398 12.54 25.11 14.58
CA ASN A 398 11.65 26.08 15.20
C ASN A 398 11.88 27.49 14.62
N LEU A 399 11.19 27.79 13.52
CA LEU A 399 11.38 29.06 12.79
C LEU A 399 11.05 30.27 13.65
N ALA A 400 10.05 30.23 14.50
CA ALA A 400 9.70 31.34 15.40
C ALA A 400 10.81 31.63 16.41
N LYS A 401 11.45 30.57 16.94
CA LYS A 401 12.57 30.74 17.85
C LYS A 401 13.82 31.29 17.16
N ILE A 402 14.10 30.80 15.95
CA ILE A 402 15.20 31.26 15.10
C ILE A 402 15.04 32.77 14.80
N ASP A 403 13.85 33.20 14.40
CA ASP A 403 13.52 34.60 14.12
C ASP A 403 13.66 35.47 15.39
N SER A 404 13.14 35.01 16.54
CA SER A 404 13.25 35.72 17.80
C SER A 404 14.69 35.96 18.24
N LEU A 405 15.60 35.06 17.85
CA LEU A 405 17.02 35.16 18.12
C LEU A 405 17.79 35.88 17.01
N LYS A 406 17.11 36.35 15.97
CA LYS A 406 17.68 36.99 14.77
C LYS A 406 18.77 36.15 14.08
N LEU A 407 18.59 34.85 14.08
CA LEU A 407 19.48 33.92 13.41
C LEU A 407 19.03 33.70 11.95
N ASP A 408 19.98 33.41 11.08
CA ASP A 408 19.71 33.00 9.72
C ASP A 408 19.25 31.55 9.69
N VAL A 409 18.07 31.28 9.07
CA VAL A 409 17.49 29.97 9.02
C VAL A 409 18.35 28.98 8.23
N GLN A 410 19.02 29.44 7.17
CA GLN A 410 19.87 28.59 6.36
C GLN A 410 21.15 28.23 7.12
N GLU A 411 21.76 29.17 7.84
CA GLU A 411 22.92 28.90 8.71
C GLU A 411 22.59 27.87 9.78
N VAL A 412 21.42 27.96 10.41
CA VAL A 412 20.95 26.99 11.41
C VAL A 412 20.67 25.62 10.76
N ALA A 413 20.09 25.59 9.56
CA ALA A 413 19.83 24.34 8.83
C ALA A 413 21.13 23.63 8.42
N GLU A 414 22.13 24.41 7.92
CA GLU A 414 23.44 23.85 7.57
C GLU A 414 24.20 23.35 8.80
N PHE A 415 24.10 24.06 9.92
CA PHE A 415 24.68 23.59 11.18
C PHE A 415 24.05 22.24 11.56
N ALA A 416 22.72 22.12 11.59
CA ALA A 416 22.02 20.87 11.90
C ALA A 416 22.44 19.77 10.92
N ALA A 417 22.47 20.06 9.63
CA ALA A 417 22.88 19.08 8.61
C ALA A 417 24.33 18.60 8.84
N ASN A 418 25.25 19.49 9.20
CA ASN A 418 26.64 19.12 9.47
C ASN A 418 26.79 18.26 10.74
N GLU A 419 25.98 18.51 11.78
CA GLU A 419 25.98 17.67 12.99
C GLU A 419 25.41 16.26 12.66
N LEU A 420 24.32 16.19 11.90
CA LEU A 420 23.71 14.93 11.48
C LEU A 420 24.63 14.09 10.57
N ARG A 421 25.40 14.71 9.68
CA ARG A 421 26.36 14.03 8.81
C ARG A 421 27.53 13.37 9.55
N LYS A 422 27.75 13.71 10.82
CA LYS A 422 28.78 13.06 11.66
C LYS A 422 28.34 11.66 12.16
N TRP A 423 27.05 11.35 12.10
CA TRP A 423 26.54 10.06 12.56
C TRP A 423 26.83 8.98 11.53
N PRO A 424 27.52 7.89 11.89
CA PRO A 424 27.97 6.87 10.93
C PRO A 424 26.81 6.16 10.21
N GLU A 425 25.61 6.15 10.81
CA GLU A 425 24.40 5.53 10.22
C GLU A 425 23.73 6.46 9.21
N VAL A 426 24.08 7.74 9.18
CA VAL A 426 23.49 8.73 8.27
C VAL A 426 24.28 8.82 6.99
N LYS A 427 23.69 8.36 5.91
CA LYS A 427 24.32 8.38 4.59
C LYS A 427 24.30 9.77 3.95
N THR A 428 23.21 10.49 4.10
CA THR A 428 23.00 11.81 3.48
C THR A 428 22.06 12.65 4.31
N VAL A 429 22.30 13.95 4.35
CA VAL A 429 21.39 14.95 4.90
C VAL A 429 21.23 16.06 3.87
N LEU A 430 20.00 16.37 3.54
CA LEU A 430 19.62 17.40 2.58
C LEU A 430 18.87 18.52 3.31
N THR A 431 19.34 19.73 3.14
CA THR A 431 18.59 20.90 3.58
C THR A 431 17.50 21.25 2.57
N ARG A 432 16.53 22.08 2.97
CA ARG A 432 15.54 22.62 2.04
C ARG A 432 16.21 23.34 0.86
N GLN A 433 17.33 24.01 1.09
CA GLN A 433 18.07 24.73 0.05
C GLN A 433 18.71 23.77 -0.95
N ASP A 434 19.27 22.64 -0.49
CA ASP A 434 19.82 21.60 -1.37
C ASP A 434 18.75 21.07 -2.32
N LEU A 435 17.56 20.79 -1.78
CA LEU A 435 16.43 20.29 -2.59
C LEU A 435 15.95 21.34 -3.61
N LEU A 436 15.89 22.62 -3.24
CA LEU A 436 15.45 23.70 -4.14
C LEU A 436 16.48 24.02 -5.22
N SER A 437 17.76 23.88 -4.93
CA SER A 437 18.84 24.14 -5.89
C SER A 437 19.02 23.02 -6.92
N GLY A 438 18.38 21.87 -6.72
CA GLY A 438 18.57 20.71 -7.57
C GLY A 438 19.94 20.03 -7.41
N ALA A 439 20.70 20.37 -6.37
CA ALA A 439 22.03 19.81 -6.10
C ALA A 439 22.04 18.29 -5.91
N THR A 440 20.86 17.67 -5.81
CA THR A 440 20.68 16.24 -5.59
C THR A 440 20.44 15.42 -6.88
N GLN A 441 20.43 16.06 -8.04
CA GLN A 441 20.04 15.40 -9.29
C GLN A 441 21.08 14.46 -9.90
N THR A 442 22.32 14.46 -9.43
CA THR A 442 23.39 13.85 -10.23
C THR A 442 23.86 12.48 -9.80
N ASP A 443 23.75 12.05 -8.53
CA ASP A 443 24.53 10.85 -8.13
C ASP A 443 23.82 9.84 -7.21
N TYR A 444 22.59 10.04 -6.79
CA TYR A 444 22.02 9.24 -5.72
C TYR A 444 20.87 8.30 -6.11
N TRP A 445 20.21 8.57 -7.23
CA TRP A 445 18.93 7.92 -7.59
C TRP A 445 18.91 7.41 -9.04
N GLY A 446 20.07 7.37 -9.68
CA GLY A 446 20.24 6.89 -11.04
C GLY A 446 20.26 5.38 -11.17
#